data_70832aaba3fb87de9736dece0af090cf
#
_entry.id   70832aaba3fb87de9736dece0af090cf
#
_cell.length_a   1.000
_cell.length_b   1.000
_cell.length_c   1.000
_cell.angle_alpha   90.00
_cell.angle_beta   90.00
_cell.angle_gamma   90.00
#
_symmetry.space_group_name_H-M   'P 1'
#
loop_
_entity.id
_entity.type
_entity.pdbx_description
1 polymer ?
#
loop_
_entity_poly.entity_id
_entity_poly.type
_entity_poly.pdbx_seq_one_letter_code
_entity_poly.pdbx_strand_id
1 'polypeptide(L)'
;MTLGYFEWARKDYTRIPIREQVEVLSLVGDVALEGDVPRVHAHVVVGKRDGTAHGGHLLEARVRPTLEVILVQPPGHLTRRFDPESRLALIDISESTDASM
;
A
#
# COMPACT_ATOMS: atom_id res chain seq x y z
N MET A 1 -0.92 -13.15 -6.61
CA MET A 1 -1.17 -11.82 -6.04
C MET A 1 -1.87 -10.90 -7.03
N THR A 2 -2.44 -9.84 -6.55
CA THR A 2 -3.06 -8.82 -7.40
C THR A 2 -2.50 -7.46 -7.05
N LEU A 3 -1.95 -6.80 -8.05
CA LEU A 3 -1.50 -5.44 -7.95
C LEU A 3 -2.57 -4.49 -8.49
N GLY A 4 -2.45 -3.22 -8.22
CA GLY A 4 -3.33 -2.20 -8.72
C GLY A 4 -2.59 -1.03 -9.31
N TYR A 5 -3.16 -0.47 -10.34
CA TYR A 5 -2.76 0.82 -10.89
C TYR A 5 -3.95 1.76 -10.79
N PHE A 6 -3.77 2.89 -10.11
CA PHE A 6 -4.87 3.83 -9.92
C PHE A 6 -5.12 4.64 -11.18
N GLU A 7 -6.31 4.45 -11.77
CA GLU A 7 -6.76 5.21 -12.93
C GLU A 7 -7.43 6.50 -12.46
N TRP A 8 -6.73 7.61 -12.58
CA TRP A 8 -7.23 8.90 -12.11
C TRP A 8 -8.57 9.25 -12.74
N ALA A 9 -8.73 8.99 -14.04
CA ALA A 9 -9.95 9.34 -14.75
C ALA A 9 -11.18 8.58 -14.23
N ARG A 10 -11.00 7.33 -13.80
CA ARG A 10 -12.09 6.51 -13.27
C ARG A 10 -12.20 6.57 -11.74
N LYS A 11 -11.19 7.14 -11.06
CA LYS A 11 -11.11 7.14 -9.60
C LYS A 11 -11.20 5.72 -9.03
N ASP A 12 -10.52 4.79 -9.67
CA ASP A 12 -10.53 3.38 -9.29
C ASP A 12 -9.26 2.69 -9.77
N TYR A 13 -9.01 1.50 -9.24
CA TYR A 13 -7.84 0.72 -9.61
C TYR A 13 -8.11 -0.20 -10.79
N THR A 14 -7.15 -0.22 -11.73
CA THR A 14 -7.03 -1.33 -12.67
C THR A 14 -6.31 -2.45 -11.97
N ARG A 15 -6.89 -3.64 -11.98
CA ARG A 15 -6.33 -4.82 -11.31
C ARG A 15 -5.33 -5.52 -12.23
N ILE A 16 -4.17 -5.85 -11.69
CA ILE A 16 -3.10 -6.52 -12.41
C ILE A 16 -2.82 -7.85 -11.70
N PRO A 17 -3.47 -8.94 -12.13
CA PRO A 17 -3.23 -10.23 -11.49
C PRO A 17 -1.88 -10.81 -11.90
N ILE A 18 -1.17 -11.36 -10.93
CA ILE A 18 0.05 -12.14 -11.13
C ILE A 18 -0.22 -13.53 -10.59
N ARG A 19 -0.31 -14.51 -11.50
CA ARG A 19 -0.73 -15.87 -11.19
C ARG A 19 0.40 -16.86 -11.16
N GLU A 20 1.57 -16.42 -10.77
CA GLU A 20 2.76 -17.25 -10.67
C GLU A 20 3.52 -16.90 -9.40
N GLN A 21 4.45 -17.76 -9.04
CA GLN A 21 5.34 -17.48 -7.94
C GLN A 21 6.23 -16.30 -8.28
N VAL A 22 6.36 -15.36 -7.35
CA VAL A 22 7.23 -14.20 -7.48
C VAL A 22 7.97 -13.98 -6.17
N GLU A 23 9.07 -13.25 -6.23
CA GLU A 23 9.80 -12.81 -5.05
C GLU A 23 9.56 -11.32 -4.80
N VAL A 24 9.38 -10.95 -3.55
CA VAL A 24 9.26 -9.54 -3.19
C VAL A 24 10.64 -8.91 -3.23
N LEU A 25 10.83 -7.96 -4.12
CA LEU A 25 12.07 -7.21 -4.25
C LEU A 25 12.08 -5.96 -3.39
N SER A 26 10.93 -5.31 -3.26
CA SER A 26 10.75 -4.13 -2.44
C SER A 26 9.29 -4.00 -2.05
N LEU A 27 9.06 -3.62 -0.81
CA LEU A 27 7.72 -3.29 -0.33
C LEU A 27 7.85 -2.10 0.61
N VAL A 28 7.13 -1.03 0.31
CA VAL A 28 7.14 0.20 1.10
C VAL A 28 5.70 0.64 1.32
N GLY A 29 5.40 0.99 2.54
CA GLY A 29 4.05 1.43 2.87
C GLY A 29 3.91 1.90 4.29
N ASP A 30 2.68 2.03 4.69
CA ASP A 30 2.34 2.43 6.04
C ASP A 30 1.09 1.70 6.52
N VAL A 31 0.89 1.76 7.83
CA VAL A 31 -0.36 1.36 8.47
C VAL A 31 -0.89 2.60 9.18
N ALA A 32 -2.05 3.05 8.79
CA ALA A 32 -2.65 4.25 9.35
C ALA A 32 -4.12 3.99 9.69
N LEU A 33 -4.65 4.79 10.61
CA LEU A 33 -6.04 4.66 11.03
C LEU A 33 -6.95 5.40 10.06
N GLU A 34 -8.03 4.73 9.65
CA GLU A 34 -9.18 5.35 9.01
C GLU A 34 -10.34 5.23 9.99
N GLY A 35 -10.65 6.33 10.71
CA GLY A 35 -11.44 6.24 11.92
C GLY A 35 -10.69 5.39 12.95
N ASP A 36 -11.30 4.29 13.39
CA ASP A 36 -10.68 3.36 14.33
C ASP A 36 -10.12 2.10 13.67
N VAL A 37 -10.13 2.04 12.35
CA VAL A 37 -9.73 0.84 11.61
C VAL A 37 -8.33 1.02 11.03
N PRO A 38 -7.38 0.15 11.39
CA PRO A 38 -6.06 0.16 10.74
C PRO A 38 -6.18 -0.22 9.27
N ARG A 39 -5.55 0.58 8.41
CA ARG A 39 -5.49 0.34 6.97
C ARG A 39 -4.04 0.24 6.53
N VAL A 40 -3.74 -0.79 5.80
CA VAL A 40 -2.44 -0.96 5.16
C VAL A 40 -2.49 -0.33 3.78
N HIS A 41 -1.51 0.51 3.49
CA HIS A 41 -1.29 1.04 2.15
C HIS A 41 0.15 0.75 1.77
N ALA A 42 0.35 -0.08 0.77
CA ALA A 42 1.70 -0.49 0.38
C ALA A 42 1.81 -0.56 -1.14
N HIS A 43 2.99 -0.21 -1.62
CA HIS A 43 3.42 -0.46 -2.98
C HIS A 43 4.48 -1.54 -2.96
N VAL A 44 4.45 -2.40 -3.94
CA VAL A 44 5.34 -3.55 -4.00
C VAL A 44 5.93 -3.70 -5.38
N VAL A 45 7.18 -4.13 -5.43
CA VAL A 45 7.84 -4.56 -6.65
C VAL A 45 8.19 -6.02 -6.47
N VAL A 46 7.77 -6.85 -7.42
CA VAL A 46 8.03 -8.28 -7.40
C VAL A 46 8.83 -8.70 -8.62
N GLY A 47 9.66 -9.72 -8.44
CA GLY A 47 10.45 -10.29 -9.50
C GLY A 47 9.90 -11.62 -9.96
N LYS A 48 9.79 -11.79 -11.27
CA LYS A 48 9.40 -13.05 -11.88
C LYS A 48 10.61 -13.92 -12.15
N ARG A 49 10.35 -15.19 -12.50
CA ARG A 49 11.39 -16.18 -12.80
C ARG A 49 12.38 -15.72 -13.86
N ASP A 50 11.94 -14.94 -14.84
CA ASP A 50 12.78 -14.44 -15.92
C ASP A 50 13.59 -13.19 -15.55
N GLY A 51 13.48 -12.73 -14.32
CA GLY A 51 14.17 -11.53 -13.84
C GLY A 51 13.43 -10.23 -14.13
N THR A 52 12.27 -10.28 -14.79
CA THR A 52 11.49 -9.05 -14.97
C THR A 52 10.83 -8.62 -13.69
N ALA A 53 10.68 -7.31 -13.52
CA ALA A 53 10.08 -6.72 -12.34
C ALA A 53 8.72 -6.12 -12.69
N HIS A 54 7.78 -6.30 -11.76
CA HIS A 54 6.41 -5.80 -11.90
C HIS A 54 5.98 -5.16 -10.60
N GLY A 55 5.40 -3.98 -10.68
CA GLY A 55 5.07 -3.24 -9.48
C GLY A 55 3.70 -2.59 -9.53
N GLY A 56 3.24 -2.20 -8.36
CA GLY A 56 1.99 -1.48 -8.21
C GLY A 56 1.54 -1.42 -6.76
N HIS A 57 0.35 -0.92 -6.59
CA HIS A 57 -0.32 -0.92 -5.30
C HIS A 57 -0.67 -2.36 -4.91
N LEU A 58 -0.37 -2.74 -3.67
CA LEU A 58 -0.69 -4.08 -3.18
C LEU A 58 -2.17 -4.17 -2.85
N LEU A 59 -2.92 -4.95 -3.62
CA LEU A 59 -4.33 -5.20 -3.35
C LEU A 59 -4.52 -6.50 -2.58
N GLU A 60 -3.85 -7.57 -3.02
CA GLU A 60 -4.00 -8.87 -2.41
C GLU A 60 -2.76 -9.73 -2.67
N ALA A 61 -2.31 -10.43 -1.65
CA ALA A 61 -1.19 -11.36 -1.81
C ALA A 61 -1.28 -12.48 -0.78
N ARG A 62 -0.65 -13.61 -1.10
CA ARG A 62 -0.45 -14.71 -0.17
C ARG A 62 1.04 -14.96 -0.02
N VAL A 63 1.47 -15.03 1.22
CA VAL A 63 2.87 -15.29 1.55
C VAL A 63 3.12 -16.80 1.59
N ARG A 64 4.26 -17.22 1.01
CA ARG A 64 4.65 -18.63 1.04
C ARG A 64 6.17 -18.76 0.86
N PRO A 65 6.89 -19.29 1.83
CA PRO A 65 6.42 -19.65 3.17
C PRO A 65 6.43 -18.50 4.17
N THR A 66 7.26 -17.47 3.96
CA THR A 66 7.39 -16.36 4.91
C THR A 66 7.63 -15.03 4.20
N LEU A 67 7.29 -13.96 4.88
CA LEU A 67 7.67 -12.61 4.52
C LEU A 67 8.20 -11.91 5.77
N GLU A 68 9.44 -11.46 5.70
CA GLU A 68 10.03 -10.69 6.79
C GLU A 68 9.72 -9.21 6.60
N VAL A 69 9.19 -8.58 7.64
CA VAL A 69 8.78 -7.18 7.59
C VAL A 69 9.41 -6.44 8.76
N ILE A 70 9.98 -5.27 8.47
CA ILE A 70 10.49 -4.37 9.49
C ILE A 70 9.54 -3.18 9.55
N LEU A 71 9.02 -2.90 10.75
CA LEU A 71 8.11 -1.79 11.00
C LEU A 71 8.80 -0.76 11.88
N VAL A 72 8.58 0.50 11.54
CA VAL A 72 9.05 1.63 12.35
C VAL A 72 7.84 2.45 12.73
N GLN A 73 7.66 2.70 14.01
CA GLN A 73 6.58 3.54 14.49
C GLN A 73 7.01 5.01 14.43
N PRO A 74 6.31 5.84 13.67
CA PRO A 74 6.61 7.27 13.65
C PRO A 74 6.23 7.95 14.98
N PRO A 75 6.77 9.14 15.28
CA PRO A 75 6.49 9.83 16.54
C PRO A 75 5.05 10.33 16.67
N GLY A 76 4.31 10.48 15.58
CA GLY A 76 2.90 10.88 15.60
C GLY A 76 1.99 9.75 15.16
N HIS A 77 0.68 9.97 15.26
CA HIS A 77 -0.32 9.03 14.76
C HIS A 77 -0.60 9.32 13.30
N LEU A 78 -0.63 8.26 12.49
CA LEU A 78 -1.04 8.35 11.09
C LEU A 78 -2.54 8.03 11.02
N THR A 79 -3.31 8.98 10.52
CA THR A 79 -4.74 8.81 10.26
C THR A 79 -5.05 9.09 8.79
N ARG A 80 -6.12 8.47 8.31
CA ARG A 80 -6.57 8.67 6.95
C ARG A 80 -7.95 9.31 6.94
N ARG A 81 -8.18 10.10 5.91
CA ARG A 81 -9.48 10.70 5.65
C ARG A 81 -9.84 10.54 4.19
N PHE A 82 -11.10 10.25 3.93
CA PHE A 82 -11.60 10.13 2.57
C PHE A 82 -11.46 11.46 1.83
N ASP A 83 -10.86 11.41 0.65
CA ASP A 83 -10.71 12.55 -0.26
C ASP A 83 -11.73 12.44 -1.38
N PRO A 84 -12.71 13.37 -1.48
CA PRO A 84 -13.74 13.29 -2.53
C PRO A 84 -13.20 13.42 -3.94
N GLU A 85 -12.11 14.15 -4.13
CA GLU A 85 -11.54 14.37 -5.45
C GLU A 85 -10.98 13.09 -6.05
N SER A 86 -10.19 12.35 -5.28
CA SER A 86 -9.57 11.09 -5.74
C SER A 86 -10.41 9.86 -5.42
N ARG A 87 -11.35 9.96 -4.47
CA ARG A 87 -12.09 8.85 -3.88
C ARG A 87 -11.22 7.86 -3.13
N LEU A 88 -10.07 8.32 -2.66
CA LEU A 88 -9.15 7.53 -1.85
C LEU A 88 -9.18 7.99 -0.40
N ALA A 89 -8.80 7.08 0.50
CA ALA A 89 -8.50 7.44 1.88
C ALA A 89 -7.04 7.86 1.95
N LEU A 90 -6.80 9.14 2.08
CA LEU A 90 -5.46 9.72 2.11
C LEU A 90 -5.04 10.06 3.54
N ILE A 91 -3.74 10.11 3.78
CA ILE A 91 -3.20 10.54 5.06
C ILE A 91 -3.67 11.98 5.34
N ASP A 92 -4.28 12.16 6.49
CA ASP A 92 -4.74 13.47 6.94
C ASP A 92 -3.59 14.17 7.65
N ILE A 93 -2.99 15.11 6.96
CA ILE A 93 -1.82 15.84 7.47
C ILE A 93 -2.17 16.64 8.73
N SER A 94 -3.38 17.17 8.80
CA SER A 94 -3.80 18.00 9.93
C SER A 94 -3.93 17.21 11.23
N GLU A 95 -4.24 15.93 11.17
CA GLU A 95 -4.41 15.06 12.33
C GLU A 95 -3.26 14.07 12.52
N SER A 96 -2.51 13.78 11.46
CA SER A 96 -1.41 12.83 11.48
C SER A 96 -0.11 13.42 11.94
N THR A 97 0.03 14.74 11.91
CA THR A 97 1.25 15.44 12.30
C THR A 97 1.25 15.67 13.80
N ASP A 98 2.38 15.43 14.45
CA ASP A 98 2.56 15.79 15.84
C ASP A 98 2.53 17.31 15.97
N ALA A 99 1.63 17.83 16.78
CA ALA A 99 1.47 19.25 16.99
C ALA A 99 2.69 19.92 17.64
N SER A 100 3.57 19.15 18.23
CA SER A 100 4.80 19.67 18.83
C SER A 100 5.89 19.98 17.83
N MET A 101 5.72 19.58 16.62
CA MET A 101 6.70 19.84 15.55
C MET A 101 6.65 21.31 15.05
#